data_7aa1c9e0809aff5636cf8e022ff441ab
#
_entry.id   7aa1c9e0809aff5636cf8e022ff441ab
#
_cell.length_a   1.000
_cell.length_b   1.000
_cell.length_c   1.000
_cell.angle_alpha   90.00
_cell.angle_beta   90.00
_cell.angle_gamma   90.00
#
_symmetry.space_group_name_H-M   'P 1'
#
loop_
_entity.id
_entity.type
_entity.pdbx_description
1 polymer ?
#
loop_
_entity_poly.entity_id
_entity_poly.type
_entity_poly.pdbx_seq_one_letter_code
_entity_poly.pdbx_strand_id
1 'polypeptide(L)'
;MTSRRDFLKKAGLLSAAFAVPALNVNGDTLQSKIRLKNTKIAVDDRWDVIVIGGGPGGCTAAISAAREGAKTLLIEAMGQLGGMGTAGMVPAWCPFSDGEKIIYRGLVEKIFEASKKGVPHERKQKLNWVNINPEYLMQVYDQMVADS
;
A
#
# COMPACT_ATOMS: atom_id res chain seq x y z
N MET A 1 -29.57 18.40 -16.56
CA MET A 1 -28.35 17.66 -16.16
C MET A 1 -27.54 18.53 -15.22
N THR A 2 -27.46 18.18 -13.96
CA THR A 2 -26.65 18.93 -12.97
C THR A 2 -25.17 18.64 -13.21
N SER A 3 -24.38 19.69 -13.36
CA SER A 3 -22.93 19.61 -13.57
C SER A 3 -22.23 18.92 -12.37
N ARG A 4 -21.16 18.16 -12.62
CA ARG A 4 -20.29 17.61 -11.56
C ARG A 4 -19.84 18.69 -10.56
N ARG A 5 -19.66 19.90 -11.04
CA ARG A 5 -19.27 21.06 -10.24
C ARG A 5 -20.38 21.51 -9.26
N ASP A 6 -21.67 21.42 -9.68
CA ASP A 6 -22.81 21.76 -8.84
C ASP A 6 -23.08 20.69 -7.79
N PHE A 7 -22.79 19.42 -8.11
CA PHE A 7 -22.84 18.33 -7.15
C PHE A 7 -21.79 18.52 -6.04
N LEU A 8 -20.55 18.84 -6.41
CA LEU A 8 -19.47 19.07 -5.44
C LEU A 8 -19.72 20.29 -4.55
N LYS A 9 -20.30 21.37 -5.09
CA LYS A 9 -20.69 22.54 -4.29
C LYS A 9 -21.79 22.20 -3.28
N LYS A 10 -22.79 21.40 -3.68
CA LYS A 10 -23.87 20.95 -2.79
C LYS A 10 -23.39 19.95 -1.74
N ALA A 11 -22.48 19.05 -2.11
CA ALA A 11 -21.85 18.13 -1.16
C ALA A 11 -20.97 18.85 -0.14
N GLY A 12 -20.24 19.88 -0.55
CA GLY A 12 -19.43 20.74 0.34
C GLY A 12 -20.28 21.54 1.34
N LEU A 13 -21.48 21.97 0.94
CA LEU A 13 -22.41 22.66 1.83
C LEU A 13 -23.08 21.73 2.87
N LEU A 14 -23.29 20.46 2.51
CA LEU A 14 -23.82 19.46 3.43
C LEU A 14 -22.77 18.99 4.45
N SER A 15 -21.49 18.97 4.09
CA SER A 15 -20.41 18.62 5.04
C SER A 15 -20.15 19.72 6.09
N ALA A 16 -20.49 20.98 5.79
CA ALA A 16 -20.40 22.07 6.76
C ALA A 16 -21.47 21.99 7.87
N ALA A 17 -22.57 21.25 7.65
CA ALA A 17 -23.61 21.04 8.66
C ALA A 17 -23.25 19.96 9.71
N PHE A 18 -22.25 19.14 9.44
CA PHE A 18 -21.64 18.21 10.39
C PHE A 18 -20.24 18.72 10.75
N ALA A 19 -20.14 19.94 11.25
CA ALA A 19 -18.93 20.38 11.94
C ALA A 19 -18.78 19.52 13.20
N VAL A 20 -18.17 18.38 13.07
CA VAL A 20 -17.54 17.70 14.20
C VAL A 20 -16.55 18.71 14.75
N PRO A 21 -16.65 19.14 16.03
CA PRO A 21 -15.67 20.04 16.60
C PRO A 21 -14.32 19.43 16.31
N ALA A 22 -13.43 20.21 15.67
CA ALA A 22 -12.07 19.79 15.40
C ALA A 22 -11.51 19.34 16.75
N LEU A 23 -11.38 18.03 16.94
CA LEU A 23 -10.62 17.47 18.05
C LEU A 23 -9.21 17.97 17.79
N ASN A 24 -8.81 18.96 18.59
CA ASN A 24 -7.45 19.47 18.64
C ASN A 24 -6.61 18.31 19.19
N VAL A 25 -6.18 17.41 18.31
CA VAL A 25 -5.31 16.30 18.65
C VAL A 25 -3.91 16.91 18.79
N ASN A 26 -3.65 17.49 19.97
CA ASN A 26 -2.28 17.76 20.36
C ASN A 26 -1.57 16.41 20.45
N GLY A 27 -0.54 16.20 19.64
CA GLY A 27 0.22 14.96 19.56
C GLY A 27 0.79 14.46 20.91
N ASP A 28 0.87 15.35 21.90
CA ASP A 28 1.36 15.02 23.25
C ASP A 28 0.37 14.25 24.13
N THR A 29 -0.89 14.09 23.72
CA THR A 29 -1.93 13.42 24.56
C THR A 29 -2.21 11.99 24.18
N LEU A 30 -1.58 11.44 23.13
CA LEU A 30 -1.75 10.04 22.74
C LEU A 30 -0.78 9.07 23.45
N GLN A 31 -0.31 9.38 24.65
CA GLN A 31 0.11 8.31 25.58
C GLN A 31 -1.13 7.58 26.12
N SER A 32 -2.00 7.13 25.24
CA SER A 32 -3.12 6.29 25.62
C SER A 32 -2.58 4.91 26.00
N LYS A 33 -2.43 4.71 27.31
CA LYS A 33 -2.19 3.39 27.88
C LYS A 33 -3.42 2.54 27.58
N ILE A 34 -3.39 1.76 26.50
CA ILE A 34 -4.39 0.74 26.24
C ILE A 34 -4.24 -0.30 27.35
N ARG A 35 -5.11 -0.26 28.37
CA ARG A 35 -5.21 -1.30 29.38
C ARG A 35 -6.19 -2.35 28.85
N LEU A 36 -5.69 -3.42 28.27
CA LEU A 36 -6.47 -4.64 28.21
C LEU A 36 -6.60 -5.17 29.63
N LYS A 37 -7.81 -5.60 30.03
CA LYS A 37 -8.09 -6.17 31.33
C LYS A 37 -7.02 -7.23 31.64
N ASN A 38 -6.20 -6.98 32.68
CA ASN A 38 -5.16 -7.89 33.20
C ASN A 38 -3.91 -8.17 32.33
N THR A 39 -3.63 -7.41 31.26
CA THR A 39 -2.42 -7.61 30.46
C THR A 39 -1.65 -6.30 30.32
N LYS A 40 -0.39 -6.29 30.74
CA LYS A 40 0.53 -5.20 30.41
C LYS A 40 1.02 -5.42 28.99
N ILE A 41 0.66 -4.53 28.06
CA ILE A 41 1.18 -4.54 26.68
C ILE A 41 2.42 -3.66 26.66
N ALA A 42 3.51 -4.19 26.09
CA ALA A 42 4.68 -3.38 25.78
C ALA A 42 4.32 -2.38 24.68
N VAL A 43 4.67 -1.12 24.89
CA VAL A 43 4.49 -0.06 23.90
C VAL A 43 5.83 0.21 23.27
N ASP A 44 5.88 0.22 21.95
CA ASP A 44 7.04 0.64 21.15
C ASP A 44 6.66 1.87 20.33
N ASP A 45 7.21 3.02 20.68
CA ASP A 45 6.93 4.34 20.09
C ASP A 45 8.07 4.85 19.17
N ARG A 46 8.98 3.95 18.76
CA ARG A 46 10.18 4.30 17.97
C ARG A 46 9.89 4.55 16.49
N TRP A 47 8.66 4.34 16.03
CA TRP A 47 8.29 4.33 14.63
C TRP A 47 7.54 5.61 14.23
N ASP A 48 7.95 6.24 13.12
CA ASP A 48 7.25 7.38 12.56
C ASP A 48 6.02 6.95 11.75
N VAL A 49 6.13 5.78 11.08
CA VAL A 49 5.06 5.20 10.27
C VAL A 49 4.91 3.71 10.59
N ILE A 50 3.68 3.28 10.82
CA ILE A 50 3.33 1.85 10.96
C ILE A 50 2.36 1.49 9.85
N VAL A 51 2.75 0.52 9.02
CA VAL A 51 1.91 -0.03 7.96
C VAL A 51 1.44 -1.42 8.36
N ILE A 52 0.13 -1.65 8.34
CA ILE A 52 -0.46 -2.93 8.69
C ILE A 52 -0.98 -3.61 7.43
N GLY A 53 -0.43 -4.79 7.15
CA GLY A 53 -0.68 -5.59 5.96
C GLY A 53 0.40 -5.43 4.90
N GLY A 54 1.11 -6.51 4.58
CA GLY A 54 2.19 -6.59 3.59
C GLY A 54 1.72 -6.98 2.18
N GLY A 55 0.47 -6.67 1.82
CA GLY A 55 0.01 -6.79 0.44
C GLY A 55 0.63 -5.75 -0.48
N PRO A 56 0.25 -5.70 -1.78
CA PRO A 56 0.84 -4.76 -2.74
C PRO A 56 0.79 -3.30 -2.28
N GLY A 57 -0.35 -2.88 -1.74
CA GLY A 57 -0.53 -1.52 -1.22
C GLY A 57 0.31 -1.23 0.02
N GLY A 58 0.37 -2.18 0.98
CA GLY A 58 1.15 -2.01 2.19
C GLY A 58 2.65 -2.01 1.93
N CYS A 59 3.15 -2.92 1.10
CA CYS A 59 4.56 -2.92 0.68
C CYS A 59 4.95 -1.60 0.02
N THR A 60 4.14 -1.11 -0.93
CA THR A 60 4.45 0.15 -1.61
C THR A 60 4.36 1.35 -0.68
N ALA A 61 3.43 1.37 0.27
CA ALA A 61 3.33 2.42 1.27
C ALA A 61 4.54 2.43 2.21
N ALA A 62 4.93 1.26 2.72
CA ALA A 62 6.09 1.13 3.61
C ALA A 62 7.39 1.52 2.91
N ILE A 63 7.63 1.01 1.70
CA ILE A 63 8.80 1.35 0.87
C ILE A 63 8.85 2.86 0.62
N SER A 64 7.70 3.47 0.28
CA SER A 64 7.66 4.90 0.01
C SER A 64 7.97 5.73 1.26
N ALA A 65 7.38 5.38 2.40
CA ALA A 65 7.62 6.08 3.65
C ALA A 65 9.10 5.96 4.09
N ALA A 66 9.68 4.76 4.00
CA ALA A 66 11.08 4.54 4.36
C ALA A 66 12.04 5.32 3.44
N ARG A 67 11.76 5.39 2.14
CA ARG A 67 12.58 6.18 1.18
C ARG A 67 12.53 7.68 1.41
N GLU A 68 11.46 8.19 2.01
CA GLU A 68 11.36 9.58 2.47
C GLU A 68 12.04 9.80 3.83
N GLY A 69 12.69 8.78 4.38
CA GLY A 69 13.48 8.86 5.63
C GLY A 69 12.69 8.59 6.90
N ALA A 70 11.42 8.19 6.81
CA ALA A 70 10.62 7.83 7.98
C ALA A 70 11.06 6.47 8.54
N LYS A 71 11.17 6.35 9.88
CA LYS A 71 11.34 5.05 10.54
C LYS A 71 10.05 4.26 10.40
N THR A 72 10.04 3.32 9.47
CA THR A 72 8.84 2.62 9.05
C THR A 72 8.81 1.18 9.59
N LEU A 73 7.69 0.79 10.18
CA LEU A 73 7.41 -0.59 10.57
C LEU A 73 6.33 -1.16 9.65
N LEU A 74 6.63 -2.23 8.94
CA LEU A 74 5.66 -3.01 8.18
C LEU A 74 5.29 -4.26 8.98
N ILE A 75 4.00 -4.46 9.24
CA ILE A 75 3.47 -5.61 9.97
C ILE A 75 2.63 -6.45 9.00
N GLU A 76 2.99 -7.72 8.83
CA GLU A 76 2.27 -8.69 8.02
C GLU A 76 1.89 -9.91 8.87
N ALA A 77 0.66 -10.40 8.71
CA ALA A 77 0.16 -11.56 9.44
C ALA A 77 0.58 -12.90 8.81
N MET A 78 0.83 -12.90 7.51
CA MET A 78 1.32 -14.05 6.76
C MET A 78 2.85 -14.10 6.80
N GLY A 79 3.44 -15.25 6.60
CA GLY A 79 4.90 -15.41 6.54
C GLY A 79 5.55 -14.90 5.26
N GLN A 80 4.84 -14.10 4.46
CA GLN A 80 5.33 -13.63 3.15
C GLN A 80 4.66 -12.33 2.72
N LEU A 81 5.39 -11.49 1.99
CA LEU A 81 4.90 -10.23 1.41
C LEU A 81 4.23 -10.45 0.05
N GLY A 82 3.50 -9.42 -0.42
CA GLY A 82 2.90 -9.36 -1.76
C GLY A 82 1.42 -9.75 -1.84
N GLY A 83 0.84 -10.29 -0.76
CA GLY A 83 -0.60 -10.54 -0.63
C GLY A 83 -1.19 -11.38 -1.75
N MET A 84 -2.14 -10.80 -2.52
CA MET A 84 -2.89 -11.55 -3.55
C MET A 84 -2.02 -12.14 -4.65
N GLY A 85 -0.94 -11.47 -5.03
CA GLY A 85 -0.02 -11.94 -6.08
C GLY A 85 0.96 -13.03 -5.61
N THR A 86 1.06 -13.24 -4.31
CA THR A 86 1.95 -14.23 -3.67
C THR A 86 1.13 -15.26 -2.90
N ALA A 87 0.79 -15.00 -1.63
CA ALA A 87 -0.02 -15.89 -0.79
C ALA A 87 -1.39 -16.21 -1.41
N GLY A 88 -2.03 -15.23 -2.06
CA GLY A 88 -3.34 -15.38 -2.68
C GLY A 88 -3.33 -16.09 -4.04
N MET A 89 -2.15 -16.37 -4.60
CA MET A 89 -1.97 -17.15 -5.85
C MET A 89 -2.73 -16.56 -7.05
N VAL A 90 -2.92 -15.24 -7.10
CA VAL A 90 -3.50 -14.58 -8.29
C VAL A 90 -2.54 -14.75 -9.46
N PRO A 91 -2.99 -15.30 -10.61
CA PRO A 91 -2.08 -15.81 -11.62
C PRO A 91 -1.52 -14.75 -12.55
N ALA A 92 -2.08 -13.55 -12.57
CA ALA A 92 -1.67 -12.52 -13.53
C ALA A 92 -1.90 -11.10 -13.01
N TRP A 93 -1.05 -10.19 -13.46
CA TRP A 93 -1.25 -8.75 -13.32
C TRP A 93 -2.44 -8.29 -14.17
N CYS A 94 -3.28 -7.44 -13.59
CA CYS A 94 -4.28 -6.69 -14.36
C CYS A 94 -3.59 -5.79 -15.40
N PRO A 95 -4.33 -5.27 -16.39
CA PRO A 95 -3.74 -4.38 -17.41
C PRO A 95 -2.99 -3.18 -16.81
N PHE A 96 -1.77 -2.96 -17.30
CA PHE A 96 -0.92 -1.80 -16.99
C PHE A 96 -1.02 -0.69 -18.05
N SER A 97 -1.84 -0.91 -19.06
CA SER A 97 -2.08 0.06 -20.14
C SER A 97 -3.57 0.21 -20.41
N ASP A 98 -3.93 1.31 -21.06
CA ASP A 98 -5.25 1.55 -21.63
C ASP A 98 -5.38 1.01 -23.08
N GLY A 99 -4.37 0.27 -23.55
CA GLY A 99 -4.23 -0.21 -24.92
C GLY A 99 -3.25 0.61 -25.76
N GLU A 100 -2.98 1.85 -25.38
CA GLU A 100 -2.08 2.76 -26.10
C GLU A 100 -0.84 3.12 -25.27
N LYS A 101 -1.03 3.35 -23.98
CA LYS A 101 0.05 3.81 -23.07
C LYS A 101 -0.02 3.17 -21.71
N ILE A 102 1.11 3.14 -21.01
CA ILE A 102 1.20 2.74 -19.62
C ILE A 102 0.46 3.76 -18.75
N ILE A 103 -0.45 3.28 -17.89
CA ILE A 103 -1.25 4.11 -16.97
C ILE A 103 -0.75 4.07 -15.52
N TYR A 104 0.05 3.09 -15.17
CA TYR A 104 0.67 2.98 -13.84
C TYR A 104 2.17 3.26 -13.92
N ARG A 105 2.66 4.12 -13.03
CA ARG A 105 4.06 4.57 -13.01
C ARG A 105 4.65 4.46 -11.61
N GLY A 106 5.95 4.74 -11.50
CA GLY A 106 6.66 4.82 -10.24
C GLY A 106 6.99 3.45 -9.64
N LEU A 107 6.73 3.27 -8.35
CA LEU A 107 7.11 2.06 -7.64
C LEU A 107 6.39 0.81 -8.15
N VAL A 108 5.10 0.93 -8.49
CA VAL A 108 4.33 -0.20 -9.02
C VAL A 108 4.87 -0.68 -10.38
N GLU A 109 5.31 0.24 -11.24
CA GLU A 109 5.98 -0.09 -12.51
C GLU A 109 7.30 -0.84 -12.27
N LYS A 110 8.09 -0.42 -11.28
CA LYS A 110 9.34 -1.09 -10.91
C LYS A 110 9.10 -2.52 -10.42
N ILE A 111 8.08 -2.72 -9.58
CA ILE A 111 7.70 -4.06 -9.09
C ILE A 111 7.24 -4.93 -10.26
N PHE A 112 6.39 -4.41 -11.14
CA PHE A 112 5.89 -5.11 -12.31
C PHE A 112 7.02 -5.54 -13.24
N GLU A 113 7.94 -4.64 -13.61
CA GLU A 113 9.07 -4.95 -14.48
C GLU A 113 10.04 -5.94 -13.82
N ALA A 114 10.27 -5.82 -12.51
CA ALA A 114 11.08 -6.79 -11.78
C ALA A 114 10.43 -8.19 -11.79
N SER A 115 9.12 -8.27 -11.58
CA SER A 115 8.37 -9.53 -11.53
C SER A 115 8.40 -10.32 -12.85
N LYS A 116 8.53 -9.64 -13.99
CA LYS A 116 8.64 -10.28 -15.32
C LYS A 116 9.82 -11.23 -15.45
N LYS A 117 10.88 -11.01 -14.66
CA LYS A 117 12.04 -11.93 -14.64
C LYS A 117 11.65 -13.33 -14.14
N GLY A 118 10.61 -13.44 -13.33
CA GLY A 118 10.06 -14.72 -12.88
C GLY A 118 9.24 -15.48 -13.94
N VAL A 119 8.97 -14.85 -15.08
CA VAL A 119 8.20 -15.42 -16.20
C VAL A 119 8.92 -15.17 -17.54
N PRO A 120 10.12 -15.72 -17.74
CA PRO A 120 10.99 -15.39 -18.86
C PRO A 120 10.41 -15.79 -20.23
N HIS A 121 9.41 -16.64 -20.26
CA HIS A 121 8.68 -17.06 -21.47
C HIS A 121 7.68 -16.00 -21.97
N GLU A 122 7.32 -15.04 -21.10
CA GLU A 122 6.44 -13.93 -21.48
C GLU A 122 7.20 -12.90 -22.33
N ARG A 123 6.49 -12.25 -23.25
CA ARG A 123 7.09 -11.16 -24.04
C ARG A 123 7.42 -9.97 -23.12
N LYS A 124 8.66 -9.49 -23.17
CA LYS A 124 9.12 -8.35 -22.34
C LYS A 124 8.24 -7.10 -22.49
N GLN A 125 7.69 -6.87 -23.68
CA GLN A 125 6.85 -5.71 -24.00
C GLN A 125 5.38 -5.91 -23.57
N LYS A 126 4.98 -7.11 -23.11
CA LYS A 126 3.63 -7.37 -22.65
C LYS A 126 3.34 -6.51 -21.41
N LEU A 127 2.24 -5.76 -21.46
CA LEU A 127 1.82 -4.85 -20.38
C LEU A 127 0.53 -5.30 -19.69
N ASN A 128 -0.27 -6.10 -20.39
CA ASN A 128 -1.59 -6.50 -19.93
C ASN A 128 -1.63 -8.01 -19.74
N TRP A 129 -2.25 -8.45 -18.64
CA TRP A 129 -2.42 -9.87 -18.32
C TRP A 129 -1.09 -10.66 -18.33
N VAL A 130 -0.07 -10.05 -17.73
CA VAL A 130 1.24 -10.70 -17.55
C VAL A 130 1.13 -11.71 -16.43
N ASN A 131 1.56 -12.95 -16.67
CA ASN A 131 1.55 -13.99 -15.65
C ASN A 131 2.45 -13.62 -14.47
N ILE A 132 2.09 -14.10 -13.30
CA ILE A 132 2.86 -13.95 -12.07
C ILE A 132 3.46 -15.30 -11.70
N ASN A 133 4.75 -15.31 -11.39
CA ASN A 133 5.37 -16.35 -10.60
C ASN A 133 5.32 -15.89 -9.13
N PRO A 134 4.48 -16.49 -8.26
CA PRO A 134 4.28 -16.02 -6.89
C PRO A 134 5.55 -16.04 -6.05
N GLU A 135 6.36 -17.08 -6.17
CA GLU A 135 7.61 -17.23 -5.43
C GLU A 135 8.62 -16.15 -5.82
N TYR A 136 8.72 -15.87 -7.12
CA TYR A 136 9.61 -14.82 -7.60
C TYR A 136 9.12 -13.42 -7.22
N LEU A 137 7.81 -13.18 -7.30
CA LEU A 137 7.22 -11.91 -6.89
C LEU A 137 7.43 -11.65 -5.39
N MET A 138 7.35 -12.69 -4.54
CA MET A 138 7.66 -12.59 -3.12
C MET A 138 9.09 -12.08 -2.92
N GLN A 139 10.08 -12.68 -3.61
CA GLN A 139 11.47 -12.24 -3.55
C GLN A 139 11.66 -10.77 -3.98
N VAL A 140 10.89 -10.32 -4.99
CA VAL A 140 10.90 -8.92 -5.43
C VAL A 140 10.44 -7.98 -4.32
N TYR A 141 9.34 -8.33 -3.61
CA TYR A 141 8.87 -7.53 -2.48
C TYR A 141 9.85 -7.54 -1.31
N ASP A 142 10.36 -8.71 -0.94
CA ASP A 142 11.33 -8.86 0.16
C ASP A 142 12.57 -8.01 -0.10
N GLN A 143 13.12 -8.09 -1.31
CA GLN A 143 14.30 -7.30 -1.70
C GLN A 143 14.01 -5.80 -1.68
N MET A 144 12.88 -5.37 -2.24
CA MET A 144 12.53 -3.95 -2.29
C MET A 144 12.26 -3.34 -0.92
N VAL A 145 11.72 -4.12 0.01
CA VAL A 145 11.52 -3.69 1.40
C VAL A 145 12.86 -3.64 2.13
N ALA A 146 13.73 -4.63 1.93
CA ALA A 146 15.05 -4.66 2.55
C ALA A 146 15.97 -3.52 2.08
N ASP A 147 15.81 -3.05 0.84
CA ASP A 147 16.61 -1.99 0.22
C ASP A 147 16.06 -0.57 0.55
N SER A 148 14.99 -0.45 1.31
CA SER A 148 14.35 0.83 1.65
C SER A 148 14.76 1.26 3.04
#